data_008e589391071637bbc983a249b5d45f
#
_entry.id   008e589391071637bbc983a249b5d45f
#
_cell.length_a   1.000
_cell.length_b   1.000
_cell.length_c   1.000
_cell.angle_alpha   90.00
_cell.angle_beta   90.00
_cell.angle_gamma   90.00
#
_symmetry.space_group_name_H-M   'P 1'
#
loop_
_entity.id
_entity.type
_entity.pdbx_description
1 polymer ?
#
loop_
_entity_poly.entity_id
_entity_poly.type
_entity_poly.pdbx_seq_one_letter_code
_entity_poly.pdbx_strand_id
1 'polypeptide(L)'
;AEAEVLVLFDDDVEAQRDALQADLNLVETQLSRNLTLEADSLVSQDQLDVLKARKSSLSAQIAVLQARLSRMTVRAPFAGTMGIYTQRVGDLMRFGEVLTTLTGLKPTRWIDFKVPQGLADVVIGDSVDIRDVNGASAGAARVIAVSSAFSEGTRTYDVRAEIDAPALKHGSLVQVVVDTGPLENLTSVPKRSVRWDPKGAHIYVVEETEAYAFLP
;
A
#
# COMPACT_ATOMS: atom_id res chain seq x y z
N ALA A 1 1.70 -13.63 14.61
CA ALA A 1 2.86 -14.47 14.36
C ALA A 1 3.27 -14.29 12.92
N GLU A 2 4.46 -13.79 12.69
CA GLU A 2 5.05 -13.65 11.36
C GLU A 2 5.34 -15.05 10.81
N ALA A 3 4.51 -15.50 9.86
CA ALA A 3 4.73 -16.78 9.20
C ALA A 3 5.86 -16.66 8.19
N GLU A 4 6.73 -17.66 8.14
CA GLU A 4 7.74 -17.78 7.09
C GLU A 4 7.04 -18.11 5.76
N VAL A 5 7.37 -17.36 4.73
CA VAL A 5 6.78 -17.50 3.39
C VAL A 5 7.75 -18.18 2.44
N LEU A 6 9.04 -17.83 2.54
CA LEU A 6 10.10 -18.33 1.68
C LEU A 6 11.42 -18.28 2.43
N VAL A 7 12.23 -19.31 2.25
CA VAL A 7 13.63 -19.34 2.66
C VAL A 7 14.47 -19.51 1.40
N LEU A 8 15.42 -18.59 1.20
CA LEU A 8 16.43 -18.72 0.15
C LEU A 8 17.55 -19.64 0.64
N PHE A 9 18.30 -20.21 -0.30
CA PHE A 9 19.45 -21.04 0.02
C PHE A 9 20.52 -20.20 0.77
N ASP A 10 20.90 -20.63 1.95
CA ASP A 10 21.72 -19.87 2.90
C ASP A 10 22.84 -20.69 3.58
N ASP A 11 22.99 -21.96 3.24
CA ASP A 11 23.93 -22.89 3.89
C ASP A 11 25.38 -22.38 3.90
N ASP A 12 25.81 -21.70 2.86
CA ASP A 12 27.17 -21.14 2.76
C ASP A 12 27.36 -19.95 3.71
N VAL A 13 26.35 -19.12 3.86
CA VAL A 13 26.38 -17.96 4.76
C VAL A 13 26.27 -18.39 6.22
N GLU A 14 25.47 -19.43 6.49
CA GLU A 14 25.40 -20.05 7.81
C GLU A 14 26.75 -20.65 8.22
N ALA A 15 27.37 -21.43 7.34
CA ALA A 15 28.66 -22.01 7.60
C ALA A 15 29.77 -20.96 7.86
N GLN A 16 29.76 -19.83 7.14
CA GLN A 16 30.65 -18.69 7.38
C GLN A 16 30.41 -18.03 8.74
N ARG A 17 29.13 -17.82 9.12
CA ARG A 17 28.77 -17.28 10.45
C ARG A 17 29.27 -18.20 11.56
N ASP A 18 29.09 -19.50 11.40
CA ASP A 18 29.45 -20.48 12.43
C ASP A 18 30.98 -20.58 12.60
N ALA A 19 31.75 -20.49 11.49
CA ALA A 19 33.19 -20.39 11.56
C ALA A 19 33.65 -19.15 12.34
N LEU A 20 33.12 -17.97 12.04
CA LEU A 20 33.43 -16.74 12.78
C LEU A 20 32.97 -16.80 14.25
N GLN A 21 31.87 -17.49 14.51
CA GLN A 21 31.39 -17.70 15.89
C GLN A 21 32.36 -18.57 16.69
N ALA A 22 32.94 -19.61 16.07
CA ALA A 22 33.97 -20.42 16.72
C ALA A 22 35.22 -19.60 17.02
N ASP A 23 35.68 -18.77 16.08
CA ASP A 23 36.79 -17.84 16.30
C ASP A 23 36.51 -16.84 17.44
N LEU A 24 35.30 -16.29 17.49
CA LEU A 24 34.89 -15.40 18.56
C LEU A 24 34.94 -16.08 19.93
N ASN A 25 34.43 -17.31 20.03
CA ASN A 25 34.45 -18.10 21.25
C ASN A 25 35.91 -18.39 21.73
N LEU A 26 36.83 -18.61 20.79
CA LEU A 26 38.26 -18.79 21.09
C LEU A 26 38.84 -17.48 21.68
N VAL A 27 38.59 -16.34 21.04
CA VAL A 27 39.06 -15.03 21.51
C VAL A 27 38.47 -14.67 22.87
N GLU A 28 37.20 -14.95 23.10
CA GLU A 28 36.55 -14.74 24.40
C GLU A 28 37.16 -15.59 25.51
N THR A 29 37.48 -16.84 25.20
CA THR A 29 38.18 -17.74 26.14
C THR A 29 39.57 -17.22 26.45
N GLN A 30 40.33 -16.75 25.45
CA GLN A 30 41.66 -16.17 25.65
C GLN A 30 41.58 -14.87 26.48
N LEU A 31 40.59 -14.02 26.17
CA LEU A 31 40.37 -12.76 26.89
C LEU A 31 40.02 -13.02 28.36
N SER A 32 39.13 -13.99 28.66
CA SER A 32 38.77 -14.34 30.03
C SER A 32 39.98 -14.85 30.84
N ARG A 33 40.81 -15.71 30.23
CA ARG A 33 42.05 -16.20 30.88
C ARG A 33 43.02 -15.05 31.13
N ASN A 34 43.22 -14.17 30.16
CA ASN A 34 44.18 -13.08 30.32
C ASN A 34 43.69 -12.04 31.34
N LEU A 35 42.36 -11.78 31.46
CA LEU A 35 41.80 -10.96 32.52
C LEU A 35 42.02 -11.54 33.92
N THR A 36 42.01 -12.87 34.07
CA THR A 36 42.33 -13.53 35.32
C THR A 36 43.81 -13.33 35.65
N LEU A 37 44.72 -13.46 34.68
CA LEU A 37 46.14 -13.27 34.84
C LEU A 37 46.58 -11.80 35.00
N GLU A 38 45.79 -10.84 34.49
CA GLU A 38 45.97 -9.41 34.72
C GLU A 38 45.89 -9.05 36.20
N ALA A 39 44.95 -9.68 36.93
CA ALA A 39 44.78 -9.50 38.37
C ALA A 39 46.09 -9.85 39.13
N ASP A 40 46.91 -10.74 38.57
CA ASP A 40 48.21 -11.16 39.10
C ASP A 40 49.40 -10.33 38.44
N SER A 41 49.11 -9.29 37.65
CA SER A 41 50.09 -8.45 36.91
C SER A 41 50.98 -9.22 35.94
N LEU A 42 50.49 -10.33 35.39
CA LEU A 42 51.24 -11.20 34.49
C LEU A 42 50.97 -10.97 32.98
N VAL A 43 50.01 -10.06 32.64
CA VAL A 43 49.63 -9.75 31.26
C VAL A 43 49.70 -8.26 30.99
N SER A 44 50.15 -7.85 29.81
CA SER A 44 50.23 -6.46 29.38
C SER A 44 48.84 -5.94 28.96
N GLN A 45 48.56 -4.68 29.27
CA GLN A 45 47.35 -3.97 28.80
C GLN A 45 47.23 -4.04 27.26
N ASP A 46 48.36 -3.86 26.55
CA ASP A 46 48.38 -3.93 25.08
C ASP A 46 47.82 -5.28 24.56
N GLN A 47 48.15 -6.38 25.23
CA GLN A 47 47.62 -7.73 24.84
C GLN A 47 46.11 -7.83 25.05
N LEU A 48 45.57 -7.26 26.14
CA LEU A 48 44.15 -7.21 26.40
C LEU A 48 43.43 -6.35 25.36
N ASP A 49 43.99 -5.22 25.01
CA ASP A 49 43.40 -4.30 24.05
C ASP A 49 43.38 -4.88 22.63
N VAL A 50 44.41 -5.63 22.24
CA VAL A 50 44.40 -6.40 21.00
C VAL A 50 43.31 -7.46 20.97
N LEU A 51 43.11 -8.22 22.05
CA LEU A 51 42.04 -9.23 22.14
C LEU A 51 40.65 -8.59 22.14
N LYS A 52 40.46 -7.47 22.83
CA LYS A 52 39.20 -6.69 22.81
C LYS A 52 38.88 -6.18 21.42
N ALA A 53 39.88 -5.62 20.72
CA ALA A 53 39.73 -5.14 19.35
C ALA A 53 39.36 -6.31 18.40
N ARG A 54 40.03 -7.47 18.54
CA ARG A 54 39.73 -8.66 17.73
C ARG A 54 38.31 -9.19 18.01
N LYS A 55 37.90 -9.26 19.28
CA LYS A 55 36.52 -9.61 19.68
C LYS A 55 35.49 -8.68 18.98
N SER A 56 35.72 -7.37 19.05
CA SER A 56 34.85 -6.38 18.42
C SER A 56 34.75 -6.56 16.91
N SER A 57 35.89 -6.80 16.25
CA SER A 57 35.96 -7.07 14.80
C SER A 57 35.15 -8.31 14.41
N LEU A 58 35.35 -9.43 15.11
CA LEU A 58 34.62 -10.68 14.83
C LEU A 58 33.12 -10.51 15.08
N SER A 59 32.74 -9.87 16.16
CA SER A 59 31.32 -9.55 16.46
C SER A 59 30.65 -8.72 15.35
N ALA A 60 31.36 -7.73 14.81
CA ALA A 60 30.89 -6.92 13.69
C ALA A 60 30.72 -7.76 12.40
N GLN A 61 31.67 -8.65 12.10
CA GLN A 61 31.57 -9.54 10.94
C GLN A 61 30.41 -10.52 11.06
N ILE A 62 30.19 -11.10 12.24
CA ILE A 62 29.03 -11.97 12.53
C ILE A 62 27.73 -11.19 12.34
N ALA A 63 27.63 -9.96 12.85
CA ALA A 63 26.45 -9.11 12.68
C ALA A 63 26.11 -8.84 11.20
N VAL A 64 27.13 -8.67 10.35
CA VAL A 64 26.92 -8.51 8.89
C VAL A 64 26.32 -9.78 8.28
N LEU A 65 26.83 -10.97 8.64
CA LEU A 65 26.29 -12.24 8.14
C LEU A 65 24.89 -12.51 8.69
N GLN A 66 24.62 -12.21 9.96
CA GLN A 66 23.27 -12.30 10.54
C GLN A 66 22.26 -11.39 9.83
N ALA A 67 22.67 -10.16 9.50
CA ALA A 67 21.84 -9.25 8.71
C ALA A 67 21.62 -9.76 7.26
N ARG A 68 22.58 -10.50 6.69
CA ARG A 68 22.41 -11.15 5.40
C ARG A 68 21.43 -12.33 5.50
N LEU A 69 21.58 -13.20 6.48
CA LEU A 69 20.70 -14.34 6.74
C LEU A 69 19.25 -13.89 7.00
N SER A 70 19.04 -12.83 7.78
CA SER A 70 17.70 -12.31 8.05
C SER A 70 16.97 -11.84 6.79
N ARG A 71 17.70 -11.43 5.74
CA ARG A 71 17.13 -11.05 4.44
C ARG A 71 16.87 -12.24 3.51
N MET A 72 17.46 -13.40 3.80
CA MET A 72 17.23 -14.65 3.05
C MET A 72 15.94 -15.36 3.48
N THR A 73 15.39 -15.01 4.65
CA THR A 73 14.08 -15.48 5.09
C THR A 73 13.03 -14.39 4.88
N VAL A 74 12.11 -14.62 3.98
CA VAL A 74 10.97 -13.71 3.73
C VAL A 74 9.82 -14.11 4.65
N ARG A 75 9.39 -13.17 5.48
CA ARG A 75 8.28 -13.34 6.43
C ARG A 75 7.09 -12.48 6.05
N ALA A 76 5.88 -12.96 6.34
CA ALA A 76 4.67 -12.18 6.17
C ALA A 76 4.66 -11.00 7.15
N PRO A 77 4.56 -9.74 6.67
CA PRO A 77 4.61 -8.56 7.54
C PRO A 77 3.33 -8.38 8.36
N PHE A 78 2.24 -9.02 7.99
CA PHE A 78 0.95 -8.99 8.68
C PHE A 78 0.15 -10.28 8.42
N ALA A 79 -0.90 -10.49 9.20
CA ALA A 79 -1.83 -11.60 9.00
C ALA A 79 -2.70 -11.35 7.74
N GLY A 80 -2.72 -12.31 6.83
CA GLY A 80 -3.41 -12.17 5.56
C GLY A 80 -3.58 -13.47 4.81
N THR A 81 -4.18 -13.38 3.64
CA THR A 81 -4.27 -14.48 2.67
C THR A 81 -3.26 -14.23 1.56
N MET A 82 -2.41 -15.22 1.34
CA MET A 82 -1.42 -15.19 0.27
C MET A 82 -2.08 -15.47 -1.08
N GLY A 83 -1.71 -14.71 -2.10
CA GLY A 83 -2.13 -14.92 -3.47
C GLY A 83 -1.46 -16.15 -4.10
N ILE A 84 -1.74 -16.38 -5.38
CA ILE A 84 -1.11 -17.47 -6.14
C ILE A 84 0.35 -17.11 -6.38
N TYR A 85 1.23 -18.06 -6.18
CA TYR A 85 2.66 -17.99 -6.50
C TYR A 85 3.00 -19.09 -7.50
N THR A 86 4.04 -18.87 -8.29
CA THR A 86 4.48 -19.80 -9.34
C THR A 86 5.83 -20.45 -9.04
N GLN A 87 6.56 -19.91 -8.08
CA GLN A 87 7.90 -20.34 -7.70
C GLN A 87 7.88 -21.72 -7.06
N ARG A 88 8.89 -22.51 -7.33
CA ARG A 88 9.10 -23.84 -6.78
C ARG A 88 10.44 -23.91 -6.04
N VAL A 89 10.58 -24.87 -5.17
CA VAL A 89 11.85 -25.14 -4.51
C VAL A 89 12.91 -25.46 -5.58
N GLY A 90 14.01 -24.73 -5.54
CA GLY A 90 15.11 -24.83 -6.52
C GLY A 90 15.07 -23.75 -7.62
N ASP A 91 14.02 -22.95 -7.71
CA ASP A 91 13.96 -21.84 -8.65
C ASP A 91 14.93 -20.70 -8.24
N LEU A 92 15.55 -20.08 -9.23
CA LEU A 92 16.41 -18.92 -9.03
C LEU A 92 15.57 -17.66 -8.95
N MET A 93 15.63 -16.95 -7.83
CA MET A 93 14.97 -15.66 -7.64
C MET A 93 15.95 -14.50 -7.78
N ARG A 94 15.47 -13.40 -8.39
CA ARG A 94 16.23 -12.16 -8.53
C ARG A 94 15.81 -11.15 -7.48
N PHE A 95 16.77 -10.29 -7.13
CA PHE A 95 16.46 -9.18 -6.22
C PHE A 95 15.37 -8.27 -6.82
N GLY A 96 14.33 -7.96 -6.02
CA GLY A 96 13.19 -7.17 -6.45
C GLY A 96 12.10 -7.94 -7.21
N GLU A 97 12.25 -9.26 -7.38
CA GLU A 97 11.22 -10.10 -7.97
C GLU A 97 10.01 -10.23 -7.02
N VAL A 98 8.81 -10.10 -7.58
CA VAL A 98 7.56 -10.24 -6.81
C VAL A 98 7.25 -11.71 -6.64
N LEU A 99 7.26 -12.19 -5.40
CA LEU A 99 6.91 -13.56 -5.06
C LEU A 99 5.40 -13.80 -5.14
N THR A 100 4.64 -13.00 -4.42
CA THR A 100 3.18 -13.10 -4.32
C THR A 100 2.58 -11.81 -3.76
N THR A 101 1.25 -11.73 -3.74
CA THR A 101 0.52 -10.66 -3.09
C THR A 101 -0.04 -11.13 -1.76
N LEU A 102 0.11 -10.35 -0.70
CA LEU A 102 -0.48 -10.64 0.60
C LEU A 102 -1.66 -9.69 0.83
N THR A 103 -2.87 -10.24 0.97
CA THR A 103 -4.09 -9.48 1.25
C THR A 103 -4.43 -9.59 2.73
N GLY A 104 -4.53 -8.45 3.41
CA GLY A 104 -4.89 -8.38 4.84
C GLY A 104 -6.31 -8.91 5.11
N LEU A 105 -6.51 -9.47 6.33
CA LEU A 105 -7.80 -10.02 6.77
C LEU A 105 -8.79 -8.94 7.23
N LYS A 106 -8.40 -7.68 7.30
CA LYS A 106 -9.32 -6.61 7.70
C LYS A 106 -10.48 -6.52 6.71
N PRO A 107 -11.73 -6.39 7.17
CA PRO A 107 -12.89 -6.23 6.29
C PRO A 107 -12.91 -4.89 5.57
N THR A 108 -12.20 -3.92 6.13
CA THR A 108 -12.08 -2.56 5.61
C THR A 108 -11.35 -2.52 4.27
N ARG A 109 -11.93 -1.82 3.31
CA ARG A 109 -11.37 -1.62 1.96
C ARG A 109 -11.19 -0.14 1.66
N TRP A 110 -10.15 0.20 0.95
CA TRP A 110 -9.95 1.53 0.39
C TRP A 110 -10.46 1.56 -1.04
N ILE A 111 -11.22 2.57 -1.35
CA ILE A 111 -11.74 2.87 -2.68
C ILE A 111 -11.05 4.13 -3.17
N ASP A 112 -10.23 3.99 -4.20
CA ASP A 112 -9.55 5.10 -4.85
C ASP A 112 -10.33 5.48 -6.10
N PHE A 113 -10.71 6.75 -6.21
CA PHE A 113 -11.43 7.27 -7.36
C PHE A 113 -11.00 8.69 -7.70
N LYS A 114 -11.37 9.14 -8.89
CA LYS A 114 -11.03 10.45 -9.40
C LYS A 114 -12.28 11.29 -9.57
N VAL A 115 -12.23 12.53 -9.10
CA VAL A 115 -13.31 13.50 -9.22
C VAL A 115 -12.89 14.59 -10.20
N PRO A 116 -13.65 14.85 -11.28
CA PRO A 116 -13.40 15.94 -12.21
C PRO A 116 -13.56 17.32 -11.54
N GLN A 117 -12.70 18.25 -11.93
CA GLN A 117 -12.78 19.64 -11.48
C GLN A 117 -14.18 20.23 -11.79
N GLY A 118 -14.82 20.80 -10.79
CA GLY A 118 -16.12 21.47 -10.93
C GLY A 118 -17.34 20.52 -10.96
N LEU A 119 -17.14 19.20 -10.78
CA LEU A 119 -18.27 18.25 -10.67
C LEU A 119 -18.85 18.25 -9.27
N ALA A 120 -18.02 18.16 -8.26
CA ALA A 120 -18.39 18.16 -6.85
C ALA A 120 -17.18 18.60 -6.01
N ASP A 121 -17.45 19.22 -4.86
CA ASP A 121 -16.45 19.49 -3.83
C ASP A 121 -16.51 18.37 -2.78
N VAL A 122 -15.67 17.37 -2.92
CA VAL A 122 -15.57 16.27 -1.96
C VAL A 122 -14.56 16.62 -0.89
N VAL A 123 -14.99 16.55 0.38
CA VAL A 123 -14.12 16.84 1.53
C VAL A 123 -13.93 15.60 2.41
N ILE A 124 -12.87 15.61 3.21
CA ILE A 124 -12.61 14.55 4.18
C ILE A 124 -13.77 14.47 5.18
N GLY A 125 -14.31 13.26 5.35
CA GLY A 125 -15.45 12.98 6.22
C GLY A 125 -16.76 12.76 5.48
N ASP A 126 -16.85 13.14 4.21
CA ASP A 126 -18.02 12.91 3.38
C ASP A 126 -18.35 11.44 3.23
N SER A 127 -19.62 11.14 2.97
CA SER A 127 -20.11 9.81 2.66
C SER A 127 -20.42 9.70 1.19
N VAL A 128 -19.89 8.66 0.54
CA VAL A 128 -20.15 8.36 -0.88
C VAL A 128 -20.73 6.95 -1.00
N ASP A 129 -21.73 6.76 -1.85
CA ASP A 129 -22.31 5.45 -2.08
C ASP A 129 -21.47 4.63 -3.05
N ILE A 130 -21.20 3.39 -2.67
CA ILE A 130 -20.44 2.44 -3.49
C ILE A 130 -21.38 1.39 -4.06
N ARG A 131 -21.26 1.17 -5.35
CA ARG A 131 -21.98 0.10 -6.07
C ARG A 131 -21.00 -0.82 -6.79
N ASP A 132 -21.37 -2.06 -6.91
CA ASP A 132 -20.61 -3.00 -7.72
C ASP A 132 -20.80 -2.72 -9.23
N VAL A 133 -20.12 -3.49 -10.07
CA VAL A 133 -20.22 -3.37 -11.55
C VAL A 133 -21.63 -3.65 -12.08
N ASN A 134 -22.49 -4.35 -11.33
CA ASN A 134 -23.86 -4.66 -11.69
C ASN A 134 -24.85 -3.61 -11.16
N GLY A 135 -24.36 -2.59 -10.44
CA GLY A 135 -25.16 -1.54 -9.83
C GLY A 135 -25.76 -1.89 -8.47
N ALA A 136 -25.44 -3.07 -7.90
CA ALA A 136 -25.88 -3.42 -6.57
C ALA A 136 -25.09 -2.61 -5.52
N SER A 137 -25.80 -2.13 -4.48
CA SER A 137 -25.16 -1.35 -3.41
C SER A 137 -24.19 -2.22 -2.62
N ALA A 138 -22.96 -1.75 -2.48
CA ALA A 138 -21.94 -2.32 -1.60
C ALA A 138 -21.90 -1.58 -0.23
N GLY A 139 -22.63 -0.46 -0.11
CA GLY A 139 -22.69 0.34 1.10
C GLY A 139 -22.14 1.76 0.91
N ALA A 140 -22.09 2.51 2.00
CA ALA A 140 -21.52 3.86 2.02
C ALA A 140 -20.08 3.82 2.48
N ALA A 141 -19.21 4.55 1.78
CA ALA A 141 -17.81 4.73 2.12
C ALA A 141 -17.58 6.14 2.68
N ARG A 142 -16.69 6.26 3.64
CA ARG A 142 -16.28 7.55 4.21
C ARG A 142 -15.00 8.03 3.54
N VAL A 143 -14.98 9.25 3.07
CA VAL A 143 -13.80 9.90 2.52
C VAL A 143 -12.75 10.14 3.62
N ILE A 144 -11.55 9.60 3.43
CA ILE A 144 -10.44 9.69 4.39
C ILE A 144 -9.26 10.53 3.88
N ALA A 145 -9.15 10.70 2.57
CA ALA A 145 -8.12 11.54 1.98
C ALA A 145 -8.58 12.15 0.66
N VAL A 146 -8.17 13.39 0.41
CA VAL A 146 -8.41 14.13 -0.82
C VAL A 146 -7.10 14.77 -1.25
N SER A 147 -6.74 14.63 -2.53
CA SER A 147 -5.55 15.27 -3.08
C SER A 147 -5.74 16.79 -3.15
N SER A 148 -4.73 17.54 -2.76
CA SER A 148 -4.71 19.00 -2.87
C SER A 148 -4.38 19.51 -4.27
N ALA A 149 -3.99 18.63 -5.19
CA ALA A 149 -3.58 18.99 -6.54
C ALA A 149 -4.41 18.26 -7.59
N PHE A 150 -4.70 18.95 -8.68
CA PHE A 150 -5.29 18.36 -9.88
C PHE A 150 -4.23 17.68 -10.74
N SER A 151 -4.59 16.56 -11.36
CA SER A 151 -3.81 15.95 -12.43
C SER A 151 -3.87 16.85 -13.68
N GLU A 152 -2.71 17.27 -14.20
CA GLU A 152 -2.63 18.19 -15.36
C GLU A 152 -3.29 17.62 -16.62
N GLY A 153 -3.19 16.30 -16.84
CA GLY A 153 -3.72 15.66 -18.05
C GLY A 153 -5.23 15.46 -18.05
N THR A 154 -5.82 15.17 -16.90
CA THR A 154 -7.25 14.80 -16.77
C THR A 154 -8.10 15.84 -16.06
N ARG A 155 -7.48 16.83 -15.42
CA ARG A 155 -8.15 17.83 -14.56
C ARG A 155 -9.06 17.18 -13.49
N THR A 156 -8.57 16.09 -12.93
CA THR A 156 -9.22 15.38 -11.84
C THR A 156 -8.34 15.42 -10.59
N TYR A 157 -8.93 15.32 -9.43
CA TYR A 157 -8.19 15.07 -8.19
C TYR A 157 -8.51 13.69 -7.65
N ASP A 158 -7.53 13.13 -6.94
CA ASP A 158 -7.64 11.78 -6.36
C ASP A 158 -8.31 11.87 -4.99
N VAL A 159 -9.26 10.95 -4.77
CA VAL A 159 -9.99 10.80 -3.51
C VAL A 159 -9.87 9.35 -3.05
N ARG A 160 -9.65 9.17 -1.76
CA ARG A 160 -9.69 7.86 -1.11
C ARG A 160 -10.81 7.83 -0.09
N ALA A 161 -11.66 6.84 -0.21
CA ALA A 161 -12.69 6.53 0.78
C ALA A 161 -12.45 5.16 1.40
N GLU A 162 -12.97 4.97 2.60
CA GLU A 162 -12.90 3.73 3.36
C GLU A 162 -14.29 3.14 3.56
N ILE A 163 -14.43 1.84 3.28
CA ILE A 163 -15.68 1.11 3.45
C ILE A 163 -15.43 -0.22 4.16
N ASP A 164 -16.36 -0.63 4.98
CA ASP A 164 -16.38 -1.98 5.55
C ASP A 164 -17.20 -2.90 4.64
N ALA A 165 -16.54 -3.51 3.67
CA ALA A 165 -17.15 -4.35 2.65
C ALA A 165 -16.30 -5.60 2.36
N PRO A 166 -16.39 -6.63 3.21
CA PRO A 166 -15.59 -7.85 3.09
C PRO A 166 -15.84 -8.62 1.78
N ALA A 167 -17.01 -8.44 1.17
CA ALA A 167 -17.35 -9.07 -0.11
C ALA A 167 -16.60 -8.48 -1.31
N LEU A 168 -16.12 -7.25 -1.23
CA LEU A 168 -15.32 -6.62 -2.28
C LEU A 168 -13.90 -7.20 -2.28
N LYS A 169 -13.52 -7.80 -3.39
CA LYS A 169 -12.16 -8.31 -3.59
C LYS A 169 -11.20 -7.15 -3.89
N HIS A 170 -9.94 -7.31 -3.50
CA HIS A 170 -8.88 -6.40 -3.90
C HIS A 170 -8.80 -6.31 -5.44
N GLY A 171 -8.68 -5.09 -5.98
CA GLY A 171 -8.65 -4.84 -7.43
C GLY A 171 -10.01 -4.89 -8.12
N SER A 172 -11.13 -5.01 -7.38
CA SER A 172 -12.47 -4.90 -7.97
C SER A 172 -12.71 -3.48 -8.49
N LEU A 173 -13.36 -3.40 -9.65
CA LEU A 173 -13.92 -2.14 -10.15
C LEU A 173 -15.26 -1.89 -9.45
N VAL A 174 -15.47 -0.65 -9.01
CA VAL A 174 -16.71 -0.21 -8.36
C VAL A 174 -17.18 1.10 -8.98
N GLN A 175 -18.47 1.38 -8.86
CA GLN A 175 -19.05 2.67 -9.19
C GLN A 175 -19.17 3.49 -7.90
N VAL A 176 -18.69 4.73 -7.94
CA VAL A 176 -18.80 5.67 -6.83
C VAL A 176 -19.86 6.71 -7.20
N VAL A 177 -20.88 6.85 -6.36
CA VAL A 177 -21.92 7.86 -6.50
C VAL A 177 -21.61 8.99 -5.54
N VAL A 178 -21.25 10.13 -6.10
CA VAL A 178 -20.95 11.34 -5.34
C VAL A 178 -22.15 12.26 -5.41
N ASP A 179 -22.58 12.77 -4.26
CA ASP A 179 -23.63 13.80 -4.20
C ASP A 179 -23.06 15.12 -4.71
N THR A 180 -23.68 15.68 -5.72
CA THR A 180 -23.29 16.99 -6.29
C THR A 180 -24.04 18.17 -5.67
N GLY A 181 -24.77 17.90 -4.60
CA GLY A 181 -25.60 18.89 -3.94
C GLY A 181 -26.99 19.10 -4.59
N PRO A 182 -27.83 19.89 -3.98
CA PRO A 182 -29.17 20.16 -4.51
C PRO A 182 -29.07 20.87 -5.86
N LEU A 183 -29.83 20.40 -6.82
CA LEU A 183 -30.02 21.09 -8.10
C LEU A 183 -30.90 22.34 -7.86
N GLU A 184 -30.31 23.42 -7.35
CA GLU A 184 -31.01 24.67 -7.13
C GLU A 184 -31.25 25.39 -8.48
N ASN A 185 -32.45 25.85 -8.68
CA ASN A 185 -32.90 26.66 -9.84
C ASN A 185 -32.81 25.96 -11.21
N LEU A 186 -32.94 24.64 -11.29
CA LEU A 186 -33.06 23.96 -12.56
C LEU A 186 -34.53 23.78 -12.97
N THR A 187 -34.87 24.27 -14.16
CA THR A 187 -36.15 23.99 -14.77
C THR A 187 -36.11 22.63 -15.47
N SER A 188 -36.91 21.69 -14.99
CA SER A 188 -37.04 20.37 -15.63
C SER A 188 -38.03 20.42 -16.77
N VAL A 189 -37.61 19.94 -17.94
CA VAL A 189 -38.48 19.83 -19.11
C VAL A 189 -38.49 18.41 -19.65
N PRO A 190 -39.60 17.91 -20.17
CA PRO A 190 -39.63 16.60 -20.81
C PRO A 190 -38.62 16.51 -21.96
N LYS A 191 -37.86 15.43 -22.05
CA LYS A 191 -36.83 15.24 -23.09
C LYS A 191 -37.33 15.45 -24.52
N ARG A 192 -38.59 15.09 -24.77
CA ARG A 192 -39.29 15.28 -26.04
C ARG A 192 -39.49 16.76 -26.43
N SER A 193 -39.44 17.69 -25.47
CA SER A 193 -39.62 19.14 -25.69
C SER A 193 -38.29 19.81 -26.08
N VAL A 194 -37.17 19.13 -25.94
CA VAL A 194 -35.83 19.67 -26.29
C VAL A 194 -35.57 19.41 -27.77
N ARG A 195 -35.28 20.48 -28.48
CA ARG A 195 -34.81 20.43 -29.87
C ARG A 195 -33.33 20.76 -29.93
N TRP A 196 -32.63 20.09 -30.81
CA TRP A 196 -31.20 20.30 -31.06
C TRP A 196 -31.02 20.90 -32.46
N ASP A 197 -30.26 21.98 -32.52
CA ASP A 197 -29.78 22.57 -33.76
C ASP A 197 -28.27 22.85 -33.64
N PRO A 198 -27.61 23.36 -34.73
CA PRO A 198 -26.19 23.70 -34.71
C PRO A 198 -25.80 24.76 -33.65
N LYS A 199 -26.77 25.47 -33.08
CA LYS A 199 -26.54 26.49 -32.04
C LYS A 199 -26.70 25.92 -30.63
N GLY A 200 -27.19 24.66 -30.46
CA GLY A 200 -27.34 23.97 -29.20
C GLY A 200 -28.74 23.46 -28.91
N ALA A 201 -28.98 23.06 -27.65
CA ALA A 201 -30.29 22.62 -27.18
C ALA A 201 -31.20 23.84 -26.87
N HIS A 202 -32.43 23.81 -27.36
CA HIS A 202 -33.43 24.82 -27.07
C HIS A 202 -34.82 24.24 -26.89
N ILE A 203 -35.69 24.99 -26.24
CA ILE A 203 -37.12 24.69 -26.08
C ILE A 203 -37.95 25.86 -26.56
N TYR A 204 -39.14 25.57 -27.08
CA TYR A 204 -40.14 26.57 -27.37
C TYR A 204 -41.09 26.68 -26.21
N VAL A 205 -41.27 27.90 -25.69
CA VAL A 205 -42.25 28.22 -24.66
C VAL A 205 -43.37 29.01 -25.33
N VAL A 206 -44.60 28.56 -25.15
CA VAL A 206 -45.77 29.31 -25.61
C VAL A 206 -46.19 30.24 -24.49
N GLU A 207 -46.01 31.54 -24.66
CA GLU A 207 -46.60 32.54 -23.80
C GLU A 207 -48.01 32.83 -24.30
N GLU A 208 -49.00 32.73 -23.42
CA GLU A 208 -50.34 33.21 -23.71
C GLU A 208 -50.38 34.75 -23.74
N THR A 209 -49.88 35.30 -24.84
CA THR A 209 -50.21 36.66 -25.23
C THR A 209 -51.34 36.55 -26.24
N GLU A 210 -52.41 37.30 -26.07
CA GLU A 210 -53.66 37.29 -26.85
C GLU A 210 -53.49 36.82 -28.29
N ALA A 211 -54.10 35.65 -28.60
CA ALA A 211 -53.95 34.99 -29.88
C ALA A 211 -54.62 35.80 -31.00
N TYR A 212 -53.79 36.37 -31.86
CA TYR A 212 -54.26 36.67 -33.21
C TYR A 212 -54.02 35.44 -34.09
N ALA A 213 -55.06 34.65 -34.28
CA ALA A 213 -55.07 33.60 -35.26
C ALA A 213 -55.02 34.22 -36.67
N PHE A 214 -53.89 34.18 -37.33
CA PHE A 214 -53.87 34.31 -38.79
C PHE A 214 -54.16 32.92 -39.38
N LEU A 215 -55.34 32.74 -39.88
CA LEU A 215 -55.67 31.72 -40.85
C LEU A 215 -55.16 32.16 -42.22
N PRO A 216 -54.63 31.22 -43.01
CA PRO A 216 -54.19 31.50 -44.35
C PRO A 216 -55.32 31.80 -45.33
#